data_1a93c0d47e7119c15e992460017714aa
#
_entry.id   1a93c0d47e7119c15e992460017714aa
#
_cell.length_a   1.000
_cell.length_b   1.000
_cell.length_c   1.000
_cell.angle_alpha   90.00
_cell.angle_beta   90.00
_cell.angle_gamma   90.00
#
_symmetry.space_group_name_H-M   'P 1'
#
loop_
_entity.id
_entity.type
_entity.pdbx_description
1 polymer ?
#
loop_
_entity_poly.entity_id
_entity_poly.type
_entity_poly.pdbx_seq_one_letter_code
_entity_poly.pdbx_strand_id
1 'polypeptide(L)'
;MSKSRKVQLEKKIMIFLSSGVFIFSGLYASNVQAAPVFSSGSASDSTVAGVNNTASANSSSAFGYFNTAGGLASSAFGWSNTASAENASAFGYVNEASGLASSALGFRNKAANENASAVGYGNNAGGVASSAFGFSNVAKVDYASAFGYSNEASGLASSAVGFRNKAASENASAVGYGNNANALAASAVG
;
A
#
# COMPACT_ATOMS: atom_id res chain seq x y z
N MET A 1 -43.67 38.14 4.27
CA MET A 1 -43.41 36.68 4.16
C MET A 1 -44.56 35.93 4.83
N SER A 2 -45.28 35.10 4.08
CA SER A 2 -46.46 34.40 4.62
C SER A 2 -46.06 33.29 5.60
N LYS A 3 -46.90 33.06 6.60
CA LYS A 3 -46.76 31.98 7.61
C LYS A 3 -46.48 30.58 6.99
N SER A 4 -46.92 30.36 5.78
CA SER A 4 -46.74 29.12 5.02
C SER A 4 -45.28 28.84 4.66
N ARG A 5 -44.45 29.86 4.39
CA ARG A 5 -43.01 29.67 4.09
C ARG A 5 -42.15 29.38 5.30
N LYS A 6 -42.54 29.86 6.49
CA LYS A 6 -41.83 29.56 7.74
C LYS A 6 -42.00 28.11 8.18
N VAL A 7 -43.20 27.54 8.01
CA VAL A 7 -43.50 26.14 8.36
C VAL A 7 -42.81 25.14 7.43
N GLN A 8 -42.57 25.52 6.17
CA GLN A 8 -41.81 24.66 5.23
C GLN A 8 -40.29 24.64 5.56
N LEU A 9 -39.77 25.70 6.17
CA LEU A 9 -38.35 25.76 6.55
C LEU A 9 -38.04 24.88 7.77
N GLU A 10 -38.97 24.77 8.69
CA GLU A 10 -38.79 24.01 9.95
C GLU A 10 -38.98 22.49 9.80
N LYS A 11 -39.63 22.03 8.74
CA LYS A 11 -39.83 20.58 8.46
C LYS A 11 -38.66 19.89 7.77
N LYS A 12 -37.61 20.62 7.39
CA LYS A 12 -36.42 20.06 6.70
C LYS A 12 -35.23 19.79 7.60
N ILE A 13 -35.33 20.00 8.89
CA ILE A 13 -34.19 19.93 9.84
C ILE A 13 -34.32 18.76 10.84
N MET A 14 -35.06 17.73 10.57
CA MET A 14 -35.02 16.58 11.47
C MET A 14 -35.13 15.26 10.70
N ILE A 15 -34.02 14.81 10.17
CA ILE A 15 -33.80 13.40 9.91
C ILE A 15 -32.65 12.96 10.79
N PHE A 16 -32.95 12.45 11.96
CA PHE A 16 -32.03 11.69 12.77
C PHE A 16 -31.86 10.33 12.13
N LEU A 17 -30.73 10.07 11.54
CA LEU A 17 -30.32 8.73 11.13
C LEU A 17 -29.53 8.11 12.28
N SER A 18 -30.00 6.99 12.76
CA SER A 18 -29.45 6.18 13.85
C SER A 18 -28.07 5.54 13.54
N SER A 19 -27.37 6.03 12.55
CA SER A 19 -26.06 5.51 12.10
C SER A 19 -24.90 6.51 12.20
N GLY A 20 -25.06 7.62 12.93
CA GLY A 20 -23.94 8.54 13.21
C GLY A 20 -23.38 9.31 12.01
N VAL A 21 -24.07 9.36 10.88
CA VAL A 21 -23.66 10.14 9.70
C VAL A 21 -24.40 11.47 9.69
N PHE A 22 -23.72 12.57 9.90
CA PHE A 22 -24.25 13.92 9.73
C PHE A 22 -24.21 14.31 8.25
N ILE A 23 -25.37 14.31 7.58
CA ILE A 23 -25.50 14.87 6.24
C ILE A 23 -26.01 16.30 6.39
N PHE A 24 -25.16 17.30 6.21
CA PHE A 24 -25.60 18.67 6.01
C PHE A 24 -26.09 18.87 4.58
N SER A 25 -27.40 18.78 4.37
CA SER A 25 -28.00 19.24 3.11
C SER A 25 -28.19 20.76 3.17
N GLY A 26 -27.15 21.54 2.94
CA GLY A 26 -27.20 22.99 2.79
C GLY A 26 -27.64 23.40 1.38
N LEU A 27 -28.45 24.43 1.26
CA LEU A 27 -29.14 24.92 0.08
C LEU A 27 -28.27 25.66 -0.94
N TYR A 28 -26.99 25.34 -1.05
CA TYR A 28 -26.05 25.88 -2.05
C TYR A 28 -25.15 24.76 -2.58
N ALA A 29 -25.76 23.81 -3.26
CA ALA A 29 -24.99 22.77 -3.91
C ALA A 29 -24.91 23.00 -5.43
N SER A 30 -24.17 23.99 -5.84
CA SER A 30 -23.60 24.03 -7.19
C SER A 30 -22.10 24.20 -7.09
N ASN A 31 -21.38 23.15 -6.74
CA ASN A 31 -19.92 22.95 -6.67
C ASN A 31 -19.41 22.48 -5.30
N VAL A 32 -20.20 21.74 -4.55
CA VAL A 32 -19.62 20.93 -3.49
C VAL A 32 -19.03 19.69 -4.14
N GLN A 33 -17.76 19.75 -4.47
CA GLN A 33 -16.95 18.53 -4.54
C GLN A 33 -17.23 17.78 -3.23
N ALA A 34 -17.76 16.57 -3.33
CA ALA A 34 -18.05 15.78 -2.15
C ALA A 34 -16.78 15.73 -1.29
N ALA A 35 -16.85 16.31 -0.11
CA ALA A 35 -15.77 16.16 0.87
C ALA A 35 -15.53 14.66 1.06
N PRO A 36 -14.30 14.22 1.24
CA PRO A 36 -14.03 12.81 1.50
C PRO A 36 -14.87 12.37 2.69
N VAL A 37 -15.82 11.49 2.42
CA VAL A 37 -16.69 10.97 3.48
C VAL A 37 -15.88 9.90 4.21
N PHE A 38 -15.55 10.17 5.45
CA PHE A 38 -15.06 9.14 6.35
C PHE A 38 -16.25 8.25 6.73
N SER A 39 -16.16 6.98 6.43
CA SER A 39 -17.15 6.00 6.85
C SER A 39 -16.47 4.81 7.52
N SER A 40 -17.22 4.07 8.33
CA SER A 40 -16.77 2.75 8.76
C SER A 40 -16.64 1.84 7.53
N GLY A 41 -15.61 1.03 7.48
CA GLY A 41 -15.51 -0.06 6.53
C GLY A 41 -16.51 -1.19 6.88
N SER A 42 -16.31 -2.36 6.31
CA SER A 42 -17.22 -3.50 6.54
C SER A 42 -16.94 -4.29 7.82
N ALA A 43 -15.87 -4.01 8.52
CA ALA A 43 -15.47 -4.67 9.76
C ALA A 43 -15.34 -3.69 10.93
N SER A 44 -15.19 -4.21 12.16
CA SER A 44 -15.03 -3.39 13.37
C SER A 44 -13.78 -2.52 13.29
N ASP A 45 -13.93 -1.25 13.69
CA ASP A 45 -12.85 -0.25 13.73
C ASP A 45 -12.14 -0.02 12.38
N SER A 46 -12.75 -0.48 11.28
CA SER A 46 -12.22 -0.22 9.93
C SER A 46 -12.66 1.15 9.43
N THR A 47 -11.80 1.81 8.64
CA THR A 47 -12.04 3.16 8.14
C THR A 47 -11.81 3.27 6.65
N VAL A 48 -12.73 3.90 5.93
CA VAL A 48 -12.57 4.24 4.51
C VAL A 48 -12.78 5.74 4.28
N ALA A 49 -12.02 6.32 3.36
CA ALA A 49 -12.28 7.68 2.88
C ALA A 49 -11.87 7.83 1.40
N GLY A 50 -12.71 8.51 0.62
CA GLY A 50 -12.52 8.71 -0.81
C GLY A 50 -13.46 7.86 -1.65
N VAL A 51 -13.00 7.36 -2.81
CA VAL A 51 -13.84 6.70 -3.80
C VAL A 51 -13.43 5.26 -4.03
N ASN A 52 -14.39 4.33 -3.96
CA ASN A 52 -14.19 2.90 -4.23
C ASN A 52 -13.09 2.23 -3.38
N ASN A 53 -12.89 2.70 -2.16
CA ASN A 53 -11.98 2.07 -1.22
C ASN A 53 -12.68 0.96 -0.44
N THR A 54 -11.94 -0.08 -0.07
CA THR A 54 -12.43 -1.21 0.71
C THR A 54 -11.53 -1.44 1.92
N ALA A 55 -12.09 -1.40 3.12
CA ALA A 55 -11.46 -1.82 4.37
C ALA A 55 -12.33 -2.93 4.97
N SER A 56 -11.93 -4.19 4.81
CA SER A 56 -12.77 -5.36 5.07
C SER A 56 -12.37 -6.18 6.30
N ALA A 57 -11.25 -5.88 6.91
CA ALA A 57 -10.80 -6.53 8.15
C ALA A 57 -10.81 -5.55 9.33
N ASN A 58 -10.82 -6.09 10.56
CA ASN A 58 -10.79 -5.26 11.77
C ASN A 58 -9.56 -4.34 11.79
N SER A 59 -9.76 -3.10 12.24
CA SER A 59 -8.72 -2.07 12.32
C SER A 59 -8.02 -1.74 10.98
N SER A 60 -8.59 -2.16 9.85
CA SER A 60 -8.03 -1.84 8.53
C SER A 60 -8.40 -0.43 8.08
N SER A 61 -7.55 0.18 7.24
CA SER A 61 -7.74 1.56 6.77
C SER A 61 -7.47 1.69 5.27
N ALA A 62 -8.43 2.24 4.51
CA ALA A 62 -8.29 2.45 3.07
C ALA A 62 -8.67 3.88 2.67
N PHE A 63 -7.72 4.65 2.14
CA PHE A 63 -7.89 6.07 1.83
C PHE A 63 -7.43 6.43 0.42
N GLY A 64 -8.26 7.18 -0.32
CA GLY A 64 -7.96 7.68 -1.65
C GLY A 64 -8.89 7.12 -2.72
N TYR A 65 -8.36 6.41 -3.71
CA TYR A 65 -9.12 5.91 -4.85
C TYR A 65 -8.78 4.45 -5.16
N PHE A 66 -9.78 3.56 -5.15
CA PHE A 66 -9.64 2.11 -5.41
C PHE A 66 -8.62 1.37 -4.52
N ASN A 67 -8.43 1.79 -3.26
CA ASN A 67 -7.53 1.07 -2.35
C ASN A 67 -8.27 -0.07 -1.64
N THR A 68 -7.56 -1.16 -1.38
CA THR A 68 -8.07 -2.33 -0.66
C THR A 68 -7.19 -2.66 0.54
N ALA A 69 -7.73 -2.54 1.73
CA ALA A 69 -7.14 -2.97 2.99
C ALA A 69 -7.92 -4.19 3.51
N GLY A 70 -7.47 -5.39 3.14
CA GLY A 70 -8.16 -6.65 3.38
C GLY A 70 -7.66 -7.44 4.58
N GLY A 71 -6.47 -7.16 5.07
CA GLY A 71 -5.87 -7.81 6.22
C GLY A 71 -6.18 -7.12 7.55
N LEU A 72 -6.13 -7.88 8.65
CA LEU A 72 -6.23 -7.31 10.01
C LEU A 72 -5.19 -6.21 10.21
N ALA A 73 -5.59 -5.04 10.71
CA ALA A 73 -4.75 -3.88 10.91
C ALA A 73 -3.94 -3.44 9.66
N SER A 74 -4.40 -3.78 8.46
CA SER A 74 -3.76 -3.38 7.22
C SER A 74 -4.09 -1.95 6.82
N SER A 75 -3.22 -1.33 6.01
CA SER A 75 -3.37 0.05 5.57
C SER A 75 -3.10 0.20 4.07
N ALA A 76 -4.04 0.80 3.33
CA ALA A 76 -3.89 1.04 1.89
C ALA A 76 -4.24 2.51 1.57
N PHE A 77 -3.27 3.31 1.12
CA PHE A 77 -3.40 4.74 0.90
C PHE A 77 -2.90 5.20 -0.46
N GLY A 78 -3.70 5.98 -1.17
CA GLY A 78 -3.36 6.59 -2.44
C GLY A 78 -4.27 6.12 -3.58
N TRP A 79 -3.70 5.54 -4.63
CA TRP A 79 -4.43 5.07 -5.80
C TRP A 79 -4.18 3.58 -6.04
N SER A 80 -5.24 2.77 -6.00
CA SER A 80 -5.23 1.35 -6.38
C SER A 80 -4.17 0.51 -5.65
N ASN A 81 -3.95 0.79 -4.36
CA ASN A 81 -3.05 0.00 -3.53
C ASN A 81 -3.81 -1.16 -2.87
N THR A 82 -3.12 -2.27 -2.67
CA THR A 82 -3.67 -3.47 -2.04
C THR A 82 -2.80 -3.91 -0.87
N ALA A 83 -3.37 -3.93 0.34
CA ALA A 83 -2.79 -4.47 1.55
C ALA A 83 -3.67 -5.63 2.03
N SER A 84 -3.36 -6.85 1.61
CA SER A 84 -4.24 -8.00 1.78
C SER A 84 -3.94 -8.89 2.99
N ALA A 85 -2.73 -8.81 3.54
CA ALA A 85 -2.35 -9.59 4.70
C ALA A 85 -2.42 -8.79 6.01
N GLU A 86 -2.39 -9.48 7.14
CA GLU A 86 -2.34 -8.88 8.47
C GLU A 86 -1.12 -7.97 8.63
N ASN A 87 -1.33 -6.77 9.19
CA ASN A 87 -0.32 -5.72 9.38
C ASN A 87 0.36 -5.23 8.08
N ALA A 88 -0.18 -5.58 6.91
CA ALA A 88 0.38 -5.14 5.64
C ALA A 88 0.13 -3.65 5.38
N SER A 89 1.07 -3.00 4.72
CA SER A 89 1.01 -1.57 4.40
C SER A 89 1.31 -1.30 2.92
N ALA A 90 0.39 -0.67 2.19
CA ALA A 90 0.54 -0.32 0.78
C ALA A 90 0.23 1.17 0.55
N PHE A 91 1.25 1.97 0.18
CA PHE A 91 1.14 3.42 0.06
C PHE A 91 1.65 3.95 -1.28
N GLY A 92 0.85 4.77 -1.97
CA GLY A 92 1.23 5.45 -3.20
C GLY A 92 0.35 5.05 -4.38
N TYR A 93 0.93 4.50 -5.44
CA TYR A 93 0.22 4.16 -6.68
C TYR A 93 0.45 2.70 -7.08
N VAL A 94 -0.61 1.90 -7.09
CA VAL A 94 -0.62 0.48 -7.53
C VAL A 94 0.42 -0.38 -6.80
N ASN A 95 0.56 -0.21 -5.48
CA ASN A 95 1.42 -1.06 -4.68
C ASN A 95 0.65 -2.27 -4.12
N GLU A 96 1.34 -3.39 -3.98
CA GLU A 96 0.80 -4.64 -3.45
C GLU A 96 1.62 -5.12 -2.25
N ALA A 97 1.01 -5.16 -1.07
CA ALA A 97 1.56 -5.74 0.15
C ALA A 97 0.70 -6.95 0.53
N SER A 98 1.15 -8.15 0.16
CA SER A 98 0.40 -9.39 0.32
C SER A 98 0.98 -10.37 1.33
N GLY A 99 2.15 -10.07 1.88
CA GLY A 99 2.75 -10.84 2.97
C GLY A 99 2.37 -10.30 4.36
N LEU A 100 2.39 -11.15 5.38
CA LEU A 100 2.23 -10.74 6.78
C LEU A 100 3.27 -9.67 7.13
N ALA A 101 2.83 -8.55 7.72
CA ALA A 101 3.67 -7.41 8.08
C ALA A 101 4.54 -6.86 6.92
N SER A 102 4.11 -7.07 5.67
CA SER A 102 4.82 -6.57 4.49
C SER A 102 4.56 -5.09 4.22
N SER A 103 5.50 -4.43 3.54
CA SER A 103 5.41 -3.01 3.21
C SER A 103 5.72 -2.75 1.74
N ALA A 104 4.80 -2.11 1.01
CA ALA A 104 4.99 -1.70 -0.39
C ALA A 104 4.71 -0.21 -0.54
N LEU A 105 5.74 0.61 -0.80
CA LEU A 105 5.65 2.06 -0.81
C LEU A 105 6.19 2.67 -2.11
N GLY A 106 5.42 3.56 -2.73
CA GLY A 106 5.80 4.31 -3.93
C GLY A 106 4.95 3.97 -5.14
N PHE A 107 5.55 3.50 -6.22
CA PHE A 107 4.87 3.23 -7.48
C PHE A 107 5.10 1.78 -7.95
N ARG A 108 4.03 0.98 -8.06
CA ARG A 108 4.06 -0.41 -8.56
C ARG A 108 5.05 -1.33 -7.84
N ASN A 109 5.19 -1.18 -6.53
CA ASN A 109 6.01 -2.08 -5.74
C ASN A 109 5.20 -3.29 -5.27
N LYS A 110 5.88 -4.42 -5.13
CA LYS A 110 5.29 -5.67 -4.64
C LYS A 110 6.10 -6.23 -3.47
N ALA A 111 5.46 -6.39 -2.32
CA ALA A 111 5.99 -7.05 -1.13
C ALA A 111 5.13 -8.30 -0.87
N ALA A 112 5.61 -9.47 -1.33
CA ALA A 112 4.78 -10.65 -1.52
C ALA A 112 4.73 -11.59 -0.32
N ASN A 113 5.77 -11.63 0.49
CA ASN A 113 5.90 -12.57 1.60
C ASN A 113 6.07 -11.88 2.96
N GLU A 114 6.07 -12.68 4.02
CA GLU A 114 6.18 -12.21 5.40
C GLU A 114 7.40 -11.30 5.60
N ASN A 115 7.18 -10.15 6.25
CA ASN A 115 8.20 -9.13 6.53
C ASN A 115 8.93 -8.57 5.28
N ALA A 116 8.41 -8.82 4.09
CA ALA A 116 8.99 -8.29 2.86
C ALA A 116 8.80 -6.76 2.75
N SER A 117 9.79 -6.06 2.19
CA SER A 117 9.76 -4.62 2.00
C SER A 117 10.14 -4.22 0.58
N ALA A 118 9.25 -3.51 -0.13
CA ALA A 118 9.47 -3.01 -1.48
C ALA A 118 9.19 -1.50 -1.54
N VAL A 119 10.21 -0.68 -1.82
CA VAL A 119 10.11 0.78 -1.74
C VAL A 119 10.73 1.46 -2.95
N GLY A 120 9.99 2.38 -3.57
CA GLY A 120 10.43 3.16 -4.72
C GLY A 120 9.56 2.93 -5.96
N TYR A 121 10.14 2.50 -7.06
CA TYR A 121 9.45 2.28 -8.32
C TYR A 121 9.66 0.85 -8.84
N GLY A 122 8.58 0.09 -8.98
CA GLY A 122 8.60 -1.23 -9.65
C GLY A 122 9.46 -2.29 -8.96
N ASN A 123 9.68 -2.18 -7.65
CA ASN A 123 10.49 -3.15 -6.91
C ASN A 123 9.65 -4.39 -6.52
N ASN A 124 10.31 -5.53 -6.48
CA ASN A 124 9.69 -6.80 -6.09
C ASN A 124 10.50 -7.47 -4.97
N ALA A 125 9.94 -7.49 -3.77
CA ALA A 125 10.42 -8.23 -2.62
C ALA A 125 9.60 -9.52 -2.49
N GLY A 126 10.10 -10.61 -3.06
CA GLY A 126 9.38 -11.86 -3.26
C GLY A 126 9.63 -12.93 -2.20
N GLY A 127 10.70 -12.85 -1.43
CA GLY A 127 11.03 -13.80 -0.35
C GLY A 127 10.62 -13.32 1.03
N VAL A 128 10.63 -14.21 2.02
CA VAL A 128 10.44 -13.88 3.44
C VAL A 128 11.56 -12.94 3.89
N ALA A 129 11.23 -11.87 4.59
CA ALA A 129 12.16 -10.85 5.06
C ALA A 129 13.08 -10.28 3.95
N SER A 130 12.63 -10.33 2.69
CA SER A 130 13.37 -9.76 1.57
C SER A 130 13.19 -8.26 1.46
N SER A 131 14.16 -7.56 0.87
CA SER A 131 14.17 -6.12 0.74
C SER A 131 14.53 -5.67 -0.67
N ALA A 132 13.66 -4.87 -1.32
CA ALA A 132 13.90 -4.32 -2.66
C ALA A 132 13.64 -2.81 -2.66
N PHE A 133 14.68 -1.99 -2.81
CA PHE A 133 14.63 -0.55 -2.68
C PHE A 133 15.25 0.19 -3.86
N GLY A 134 14.53 1.17 -4.42
CA GLY A 134 14.99 2.02 -5.50
C GLY A 134 14.14 1.85 -6.76
N PHE A 135 14.75 1.51 -7.89
CA PHE A 135 14.07 1.36 -9.17
C PHE A 135 14.25 -0.05 -9.75
N SER A 136 13.15 -0.77 -9.97
CA SER A 136 13.13 -2.08 -10.63
C SER A 136 14.06 -3.13 -10.02
N ASN A 137 14.23 -3.13 -8.70
CA ASN A 137 15.02 -4.14 -8.02
C ASN A 137 14.19 -5.38 -7.71
N VAL A 138 14.83 -6.55 -7.71
CA VAL A 138 14.19 -7.84 -7.43
C VAL A 138 14.96 -8.58 -6.34
N ALA A 139 14.33 -8.76 -5.18
CA ALA A 139 14.79 -9.62 -4.09
C ALA A 139 13.88 -10.85 -4.05
N LYS A 140 14.29 -11.92 -4.75
CA LYS A 140 13.41 -13.00 -5.19
C LYS A 140 13.12 -14.05 -4.12
N VAL A 141 14.06 -14.30 -3.25
CA VAL A 141 14.03 -15.40 -2.26
C VAL A 141 14.25 -14.86 -0.84
N ASP A 142 14.14 -15.75 0.14
CA ASP A 142 14.21 -15.39 1.56
C ASP A 142 15.53 -14.70 1.92
N TYR A 143 15.41 -13.64 2.74
CA TYR A 143 16.50 -12.80 3.22
C TYR A 143 17.31 -12.10 2.11
N ALA A 144 16.86 -12.16 0.86
CA ALA A 144 17.53 -11.46 -0.24
C ALA A 144 17.37 -9.95 -0.16
N SER A 145 18.40 -9.21 -0.58
CA SER A 145 18.43 -7.75 -0.55
C SER A 145 18.87 -7.18 -1.90
N ALA A 146 18.06 -6.30 -2.50
CA ALA A 146 18.34 -5.66 -3.78
C ALA A 146 18.15 -4.13 -3.66
N PHE A 147 19.22 -3.34 -3.78
CA PHE A 147 19.22 -1.90 -3.56
C PHE A 147 19.81 -1.12 -4.72
N GLY A 148 19.12 -0.09 -5.22
CA GLY A 148 19.59 0.81 -6.24
C GLY A 148 18.76 0.73 -7.52
N TYR A 149 19.37 0.41 -8.67
CA TYR A 149 18.71 0.38 -9.96
C TYR A 149 18.86 -0.99 -10.65
N SER A 150 17.76 -1.67 -10.90
CA SER A 150 17.70 -2.95 -11.64
C SER A 150 18.64 -4.04 -11.12
N ASN A 151 18.78 -4.14 -9.80
CA ASN A 151 19.56 -5.21 -9.17
C ASN A 151 18.69 -6.45 -8.96
N GLU A 152 19.30 -7.64 -9.05
CA GLU A 152 18.65 -8.93 -8.83
C GLU A 152 19.39 -9.72 -7.74
N ALA A 153 18.73 -9.95 -6.61
CA ALA A 153 19.18 -10.86 -5.56
C ALA A 153 18.30 -12.11 -5.59
N SER A 154 18.79 -13.19 -6.18
CA SER A 154 18.04 -14.42 -6.43
C SER A 154 18.57 -15.66 -5.70
N GLY A 155 19.65 -15.52 -4.94
CA GLY A 155 20.13 -16.53 -3.99
C GLY A 155 19.60 -16.29 -2.58
N LEU A 156 19.48 -17.36 -1.78
CA LEU A 156 19.12 -17.27 -0.35
C LEU A 156 20.13 -16.34 0.37
N ALA A 157 19.64 -15.38 1.14
CA ALA A 157 20.44 -14.38 1.85
C ALA A 157 21.45 -13.63 0.96
N SER A 158 21.17 -13.50 -0.34
CA SER A 158 22.04 -12.80 -1.28
C SER A 158 21.81 -11.29 -1.26
N SER A 159 22.85 -10.52 -1.65
CA SER A 159 22.81 -9.07 -1.71
C SER A 159 23.26 -8.53 -3.05
N ALA A 160 22.44 -7.71 -3.71
CA ALA A 160 22.77 -7.01 -4.96
C ALA A 160 22.57 -5.51 -4.78
N VAL A 161 23.65 -4.73 -4.83
CA VAL A 161 23.64 -3.31 -4.49
C VAL A 161 24.34 -2.45 -5.54
N GLY A 162 23.67 -1.39 -6.02
CA GLY A 162 24.20 -0.46 -6.99
C GLY A 162 23.38 -0.44 -8.28
N PHE A 163 24.00 -0.69 -9.43
CA PHE A 163 23.37 -0.62 -10.73
C PHE A 163 23.53 -1.94 -11.51
N ARG A 164 22.44 -2.62 -11.82
CA ARG A 164 22.41 -3.86 -12.63
C ARG A 164 23.30 -5.00 -12.10
N ASN A 165 23.40 -5.13 -10.79
CA ASN A 165 24.14 -6.24 -10.18
C ASN A 165 23.23 -7.48 -10.04
N LYS A 166 23.85 -8.66 -10.09
CA LYS A 166 23.18 -9.94 -9.91
C LYS A 166 23.90 -10.79 -8.87
N ALA A 167 23.21 -11.10 -7.77
CA ALA A 167 23.65 -12.05 -6.75
C ALA A 167 22.77 -13.30 -6.85
N ALA A 168 23.27 -14.32 -7.57
CA ALA A 168 22.45 -15.43 -8.03
C ALA A 168 22.46 -16.66 -7.14
N SER A 169 23.45 -16.80 -6.28
CA SER A 169 23.64 -17.97 -5.41
C SER A 169 23.49 -17.63 -3.94
N GLU A 170 23.33 -18.64 -3.11
CA GLU A 170 23.21 -18.50 -1.66
C GLU A 170 24.42 -17.75 -1.07
N ASN A 171 24.13 -16.79 -0.18
CA ASN A 171 25.11 -15.88 0.45
C ASN A 171 25.99 -15.08 -0.52
N ALA A 172 25.62 -15.00 -1.80
CA ALA A 172 26.38 -14.21 -2.77
C ALA A 172 26.16 -12.71 -2.60
N SER A 173 27.21 -11.93 -2.87
CA SER A 173 27.21 -10.47 -2.84
C SER A 173 27.70 -9.88 -4.14
N ALA A 174 26.90 -9.00 -4.79
CA ALA A 174 27.28 -8.28 -5.99
C ALA A 174 27.09 -6.77 -5.75
N VAL A 175 28.18 -5.99 -5.75
CA VAL A 175 28.15 -4.57 -5.38
C VAL A 175 28.88 -3.72 -6.41
N GLY A 176 28.23 -2.63 -6.86
CA GLY A 176 28.81 -1.67 -7.82
C GLY A 176 28.01 -1.59 -9.11
N TYR A 177 28.64 -1.79 -10.26
CA TYR A 177 28.05 -1.69 -11.58
C TYR A 177 28.16 -3.00 -12.38
N GLY A 178 27.04 -3.63 -12.68
CA GLY A 178 27.01 -4.78 -13.61
C GLY A 178 27.70 -6.05 -13.13
N ASN A 179 27.90 -6.20 -11.81
CA ASN A 179 28.59 -7.37 -11.24
C ASN A 179 27.66 -8.60 -11.21
N ASN A 180 28.27 -9.77 -11.35
CA ASN A 180 27.56 -11.04 -11.26
C ASN A 180 28.28 -12.00 -10.30
N ALA A 181 27.68 -12.27 -9.16
CA ALA A 181 28.12 -13.22 -8.14
C ALA A 181 27.23 -14.48 -8.24
N ASN A 182 27.71 -15.53 -8.93
CA ASN A 182 26.93 -16.70 -9.31
C ASN A 182 27.39 -18.03 -8.67
N ALA A 183 28.28 -17.97 -7.71
CA ALA A 183 28.69 -19.12 -6.92
C ALA A 183 28.33 -18.94 -5.45
N LEU A 184 28.26 -20.03 -4.69
CA LEU A 184 28.00 -20.03 -3.25
C LEU A 184 28.96 -19.08 -2.54
N ALA A 185 28.44 -18.17 -1.73
CA ALA A 185 29.19 -17.16 -0.97
C ALA A 185 30.14 -16.29 -1.83
N ALA A 186 29.92 -16.21 -3.13
CA ALA A 186 30.77 -15.38 -4.02
C ALA A 186 30.56 -13.89 -3.75
N SER A 187 31.65 -13.14 -3.87
CA SER A 187 31.65 -11.68 -3.84
C SER A 187 32.17 -11.11 -5.15
N ALA A 188 31.40 -10.25 -5.80
CA ALA A 188 31.76 -9.52 -6.99
C ALA A 188 31.59 -8.02 -6.72
N VAL A 189 32.68 -7.26 -6.79
CA VAL A 189 32.71 -5.83 -6.49
C VAL A 189 33.47 -5.07 -7.57
N GLY A 190 32.82 -4.01 -8.14
CA GLY A 190 33.45 -3.22 -9.20
C GLY A 190 32.53 -2.21 -9.87
#